data_94618a940fb772eb37b37e8cf4f6ae98
#
_entry.id   94618a940fb772eb37b37e8cf4f6ae98
#
_cell.length_a   1.000
_cell.length_b   1.000
_cell.length_c   1.000
_cell.angle_alpha   90.00
_cell.angle_beta   90.00
_cell.angle_gamma   90.00
#
_symmetry.space_group_name_H-M   'P 1'
#
loop_
_entity.id
_entity.type
_entity.pdbx_description
1 polymer ?
#
loop_
_entity_poly.entity_id
_entity_poly.type
_entity_poly.pdbx_seq_one_letter_code
_entity_poly.pdbx_strand_id
1 'polypeptide(L)'
;MSLGIQLNEVKSVLLADRWHEVEASSLTVDTYEFNDGDTAVARGDGQILSVAGFMFWEPGGHIVAGPLSSILAVQIPRKFR
;
A
#
# COMPACT_ATOMS: atom_id res chain seq x y z
N MET A 1 0.38 -0.44 -22.40
CA MET A 1 -0.18 -1.76 -22.06
C MET A 1 -0.21 -1.93 -20.56
N SER A 2 -1.27 -2.46 -20.04
CA SER A 2 -1.36 -2.71 -18.61
C SER A 2 -1.39 -4.20 -18.35
N LEU A 3 -0.95 -4.58 -17.16
CA LEU A 3 -0.88 -5.99 -16.80
C LEU A 3 -2.20 -6.52 -16.24
N GLY A 4 -3.10 -5.64 -15.85
CA GLY A 4 -4.41 -6.05 -15.41
C GLY A 4 -4.45 -6.83 -14.13
N ILE A 5 -3.55 -6.52 -13.21
CA ILE A 5 -3.53 -7.19 -11.91
C ILE A 5 -4.66 -6.66 -11.06
N GLN A 6 -5.41 -7.57 -10.46
CA GLN A 6 -6.51 -7.20 -9.59
C GLN A 6 -6.07 -7.22 -8.14
N LEU A 7 -6.45 -6.19 -7.40
CA LEU A 7 -5.98 -6.03 -6.04
C LEU A 7 -6.43 -7.17 -5.14
N ASN A 8 -7.63 -7.69 -5.36
CA ASN A 8 -8.13 -8.75 -4.49
C ASN A 8 -7.42 -10.08 -4.70
N GLU A 9 -6.55 -10.17 -5.71
CA GLU A 9 -5.80 -11.40 -5.95
C GLU A 9 -4.40 -11.35 -5.39
N VAL A 10 -3.96 -10.22 -4.88
CA VAL A 10 -2.60 -10.07 -4.38
C VAL A 10 -2.46 -10.84 -3.08
N LYS A 11 -1.49 -11.75 -3.02
CA LYS A 11 -1.24 -12.54 -1.83
C LYS A 11 -0.08 -12.03 -1.00
N SER A 12 0.87 -11.38 -1.63
CA SER A 12 2.05 -10.88 -0.93
C SER A 12 2.55 -9.64 -1.62
N VAL A 13 3.17 -8.78 -0.86
CA VAL A 13 3.72 -7.52 -1.33
C VAL A 13 5.16 -7.44 -0.87
N LEU A 14 6.06 -7.11 -1.78
CA LEU A 14 7.46 -6.92 -1.43
C LEU A 14 7.71 -5.47 -1.12
N LEU A 15 8.13 -5.21 0.09
CA LEU A 15 8.57 -3.88 0.49
C LEU A 15 10.08 -3.93 0.73
N ALA A 16 10.64 -2.81 1.10
CA ALA A 16 12.10 -2.71 1.21
C ALA A 16 12.69 -3.70 2.21
N ASP A 17 11.91 -4.07 3.21
CA ASP A 17 12.41 -4.93 4.28
C ASP A 17 12.22 -6.41 3.98
N ARG A 18 11.09 -6.79 3.38
CA ARG A 18 10.80 -8.20 3.16
C ARG A 18 9.46 -8.35 2.44
N TRP A 19 9.12 -9.58 2.13
CA TRP A 19 7.78 -9.91 1.65
C TRP A 19 6.80 -9.87 2.83
N HIS A 20 5.66 -9.28 2.58
CA HIS A 20 4.57 -9.21 3.56
C HIS A 20 3.38 -9.97 3.02
N GLU A 21 2.82 -10.83 3.83
CA GLU A 21 1.64 -11.56 3.44
C GLU A 21 0.42 -10.66 3.56
N VAL A 22 -0.44 -10.72 2.55
CA VAL A 22 -1.63 -9.87 2.50
C VAL A 22 -2.84 -10.73 2.80
N GLU A 23 -3.60 -10.34 3.80
CA GLU A 23 -4.84 -11.03 4.09
C GLU A 23 -5.79 -10.89 2.91
N ALA A 24 -6.56 -11.95 2.63
CA ALA A 24 -7.36 -12.01 1.41
C ALA A 24 -8.25 -10.79 1.26
N SER A 25 -8.17 -10.19 0.08
CA SER A 25 -9.02 -9.06 -0.32
C SER A 25 -8.83 -7.81 0.53
N SER A 26 -7.69 -7.70 1.24
CA SER A 26 -7.49 -6.54 2.10
C SER A 26 -6.68 -5.43 1.45
N LEU A 27 -6.02 -5.71 0.34
CA LEU A 27 -5.18 -4.69 -0.29
C LEU A 27 -6.05 -3.63 -0.96
N THR A 28 -5.81 -2.40 -0.58
CA THR A 28 -6.55 -1.25 -1.09
C THR A 28 -5.57 -0.20 -1.58
N VAL A 29 -5.90 0.44 -2.69
CA VAL A 29 -5.09 1.53 -3.22
C VAL A 29 -5.96 2.78 -3.23
N ASP A 30 -5.43 3.85 -2.65
CA ASP A 30 -6.15 5.11 -2.58
C ASP A 30 -5.13 6.20 -2.35
N THR A 31 -5.60 7.40 -2.11
CA THR A 31 -4.72 8.49 -1.79
C THR A 31 -4.15 8.28 -0.39
N TYR A 32 -2.83 8.35 -0.30
CA TYR A 32 -2.15 8.25 0.97
C TYR A 32 -1.81 9.67 1.41
N GLU A 33 -2.35 10.07 2.53
CA GLU A 33 -2.10 11.39 3.08
C GLU A 33 -1.27 11.26 4.33
N PHE A 34 -0.09 11.81 4.26
CA PHE A 34 0.77 11.85 5.43
C PHE A 34 0.53 13.18 6.13
N ASN A 35 -0.19 13.11 7.23
CA ASN A 35 -0.52 14.31 7.99
C ASN A 35 0.29 14.29 9.26
N ASP A 36 1.38 15.03 9.25
CA ASP A 36 2.23 15.13 10.40
C ASP A 36 1.72 16.23 11.35
N GLY A 37 0.57 16.76 11.05
CA GLY A 37 -0.06 17.72 11.94
C GLY A 37 0.81 18.93 12.21
N ASP A 38 1.45 18.88 13.34
CA ASP A 38 2.21 20.03 13.80
C ASP A 38 3.33 20.42 12.87
N THR A 39 3.97 19.44 12.24
CA THR A 39 5.08 19.76 11.35
C THR A 39 4.61 20.54 10.14
N ALA A 40 3.49 20.12 9.56
CA ALA A 40 2.97 20.83 8.39
C ALA A 40 2.58 22.24 8.75
N VAL A 41 1.97 22.41 9.92
CA VAL A 41 1.59 23.74 10.37
C VAL A 41 2.81 24.58 10.67
N ALA A 42 3.83 23.98 11.27
CA ALA A 42 5.03 24.73 11.64
C ALA A 42 5.76 25.26 10.44
N ARG A 43 5.67 24.56 9.31
CA ARG A 43 6.29 25.09 8.10
C ARG A 43 5.51 26.21 7.47
N GLY A 44 4.26 26.41 7.92
CA GLY A 44 3.47 27.52 7.43
C GLY A 44 2.91 27.33 6.04
N ASP A 45 3.05 26.17 5.48
CA ASP A 45 2.54 25.95 4.14
C ASP A 45 1.14 25.35 4.13
N GLY A 46 0.72 24.80 5.26
CA GLY A 46 -0.62 24.25 5.38
C GLY A 46 -0.93 23.12 4.44
N GLN A 47 0.07 22.50 3.88
CA GLN A 47 -0.13 21.48 2.87
C GLN A 47 -0.11 20.10 3.51
N ILE A 48 -0.99 19.26 3.01
CA ILE A 48 -0.97 17.84 3.33
C ILE A 48 -0.35 17.12 2.15
N LEU A 49 0.69 16.35 2.41
CA LEU A 49 1.32 15.57 1.36
C LEU A 49 0.37 14.46 0.97
N SER A 50 0.05 14.40 -0.31
CA SER A 50 -0.95 13.49 -0.82
C SER A 50 -0.38 12.78 -2.04
N VAL A 51 -0.26 11.48 -1.96
CA VAL A 51 0.26 10.67 -3.06
C VAL A 51 -0.56 9.39 -3.15
N ALA A 52 -0.43 8.69 -4.27
CA ALA A 52 -1.03 7.38 -4.37
C ALA A 52 -0.45 6.47 -3.30
N GLY A 53 -1.31 5.73 -2.62
CA GLY A 53 -0.88 4.89 -1.52
C GLY A 53 -1.57 3.55 -1.52
N PHE A 54 -1.16 2.72 -0.57
CA PHE A 54 -1.72 1.40 -0.39
C PHE A 54 -1.94 1.12 1.08
N MET A 55 -2.79 0.17 1.34
CA MET A 55 -3.01 -0.34 2.69
C MET A 55 -3.44 -1.79 2.59
N PHE A 56 -2.95 -2.61 3.50
CA PHE A 56 -3.44 -3.99 3.59
C PHE A 56 -3.29 -4.48 5.02
N TRP A 57 -3.95 -5.59 5.30
CA TRP A 57 -3.88 -6.22 6.60
C TRP A 57 -2.98 -7.44 6.49
N GLU A 58 -2.10 -7.59 7.45
CA GLU A 58 -1.33 -8.81 7.58
C GLU A 58 -2.10 -9.80 8.46
N PRO A 59 -1.98 -11.10 8.18
CA PRO A 59 -2.50 -12.08 9.12
C PRO A 59 -1.88 -11.83 10.48
N GLY A 60 -2.68 -11.80 11.51
CA GLY A 60 -2.20 -11.45 12.83
C GLY A 60 -2.62 -10.07 13.27
N GLY A 61 -3.26 -9.30 12.40
CA GLY A 61 -3.93 -8.09 12.83
C GLY A 61 -3.19 -6.79 12.61
N HIS A 62 -2.04 -6.82 11.97
CA HIS A 62 -1.32 -5.58 11.69
C HIS A 62 -1.81 -4.97 10.39
N ILE A 63 -1.79 -3.65 10.33
CA ILE A 63 -2.12 -2.91 9.12
C ILE A 63 -0.84 -2.28 8.61
N VAL A 64 -0.58 -2.46 7.31
CA VAL A 64 0.58 -1.86 6.66
C VAL A 64 0.06 -0.88 5.63
N ALA A 65 0.59 0.32 5.66
CA ALA A 65 0.17 1.37 4.74
C ALA A 65 1.36 2.23 4.37
N GLY A 66 1.30 2.81 3.20
CA GLY A 66 2.38 3.69 2.77
C GLY A 66 2.19 4.16 1.35
N PRO A 67 3.17 4.88 0.81
CA PRO A 67 3.09 5.32 -0.58
C PRO A 67 3.16 4.13 -1.51
N LEU A 68 2.39 4.20 -2.58
CA LEU A 68 2.33 3.10 -3.53
C LEU A 68 3.70 2.81 -4.12
N SER A 69 4.54 3.82 -4.25
CA SER A 69 5.88 3.64 -4.80
C SER A 69 6.77 2.79 -3.91
N SER A 70 6.37 2.51 -2.68
CA SER A 70 7.14 1.63 -1.80
C SER A 70 7.00 0.16 -2.16
N ILE A 71 6.02 -0.19 -2.98
CA ILE A 71 5.83 -1.58 -3.37
C ILE A 71 6.78 -1.89 -4.51
N LEU A 72 7.65 -2.86 -4.28
CA LEU A 72 8.63 -3.27 -5.27
C LEU A 72 8.11 -4.37 -6.18
N ALA A 73 7.24 -5.23 -5.67
CA ALA A 73 6.65 -6.32 -6.43
C ALA A 73 5.47 -6.88 -5.67
N VAL A 74 4.63 -7.63 -6.38
CA VAL A 74 3.52 -8.32 -5.74
C VAL A 74 3.50 -9.75 -6.22
N GLN A 75 2.93 -10.63 -5.41
CA GLN A 75 2.67 -12.02 -5.78
C GLN A 75 1.18 -12.24 -5.89
N ILE A 76 0.79 -12.89 -6.95
CA ILE A 76 -0.60 -13.30 -7.12
C ILE A 76 -0.61 -14.79 -7.41
N PRO A 77 -1.69 -15.48 -7.05
CA PRO A 77 -1.73 -16.90 -7.31
C PRO A 77 -1.76 -17.18 -8.79
N ARG A 78 -1.06 -18.22 -9.18
CA ARG A 78 -1.08 -18.66 -10.55
C ARG A 78 -2.39 -19.37 -10.81
N LYS A 79 -3.03 -18.98 -11.89
CA LYS A 79 -4.32 -19.56 -12.23
C LYS A 79 -4.18 -20.48 -13.43
N PHE A 80 -4.87 -21.59 -13.37
CA PHE A 80 -4.87 -22.54 -14.47
C PHE A 80 -6.28 -22.71 -14.99
N ARG A 81 -6.32 -23.10 -16.23
CA ARG A 81 -7.57 -23.45 -16.88
C ARG A 81 -7.69 -24.91 -16.99
#